data_5f25254c20e03ab2500a6e21588674e4
#
_entry.id   5f25254c20e03ab2500a6e21588674e4
#
_cell.length_a   1.000
_cell.length_b   1.000
_cell.length_c   1.000
_cell.angle_alpha   90.00
_cell.angle_beta   90.00
_cell.angle_gamma   90.00
#
_symmetry.space_group_name_H-M   'P 1'
#
loop_
_entity.id
_entity.type
_entity.pdbx_description
1 polymer ?
#
loop_
_entity_poly.entity_id
_entity_poly.type
_entity_poly.pdbx_seq_one_letter_code
_entity_poly.pdbx_strand_id
1 'polypeptide(L)'
;MLPADIAQAFGYSKVIPIKVTPPPKPEPVSGANDGAVQILSVLQREARLVDFLMEDISAYSDEQVGAAVRDVQQQSRQTLERYLKLQPVIDGVEGDFTKTGGLETSQVKLVGNVPPSGKAPGGLLRHKGWKAEKVDLPALPPGNVLAPAEIEVE
;
A
#
# COMPACT_ATOMS: atom_id res chain seq x y z
N MET A 1 10.44 13.85 65.77
CA MET A 1 11.37 13.55 64.67
C MET A 1 12.33 12.49 65.19
N LEU A 2 12.24 11.27 64.70
CA LEU A 2 13.13 10.17 65.11
C LEU A 2 14.50 10.37 64.44
N PRO A 3 15.61 10.20 65.19
CA PRO A 3 16.93 10.26 64.60
C PRO A 3 17.12 9.20 63.48
N ALA A 4 17.90 9.56 62.47
CA ALA A 4 18.10 8.71 61.26
C ALA A 4 18.59 7.29 61.61
N ASP A 5 19.30 7.09 62.69
CA ASP A 5 19.86 5.80 63.12
C ASP A 5 18.79 4.84 63.62
N ILE A 6 17.67 5.32 64.15
CA ILE A 6 16.57 4.47 64.63
C ILE A 6 15.71 3.99 63.47
N ALA A 7 15.57 4.80 62.40
CA ALA A 7 14.81 4.40 61.19
C ALA A 7 15.47 3.21 60.45
N GLN A 8 16.81 3.15 60.43
CA GLN A 8 17.53 2.03 59.83
C GLN A 8 17.40 0.73 60.63
N ALA A 9 17.34 0.81 61.94
CA ALA A 9 17.22 -0.37 62.82
C ALA A 9 15.86 -1.09 62.65
N PHE A 10 14.82 -0.40 62.15
CA PHE A 10 13.49 -0.94 61.89
C PHE A 10 13.20 -1.23 60.43
N GLY A 11 14.23 -1.27 59.56
CA GLY A 11 14.08 -1.69 58.17
C GLY A 11 13.35 -0.69 57.25
N TYR A 12 13.22 0.57 57.66
CA TYR A 12 12.69 1.61 56.78
C TYR A 12 13.75 2.02 55.76
N SER A 13 13.78 1.32 54.62
CA SER A 13 14.57 1.75 53.47
C SER A 13 13.92 2.99 52.84
N LYS A 14 14.74 4.00 52.57
CA LYS A 14 14.30 5.19 51.83
C LYS A 14 13.82 4.71 50.43
N VAL A 15 12.50 4.70 50.21
CA VAL A 15 11.95 4.38 48.94
C VAL A 15 12.37 5.47 47.95
N ILE A 16 13.32 5.16 47.08
CA ILE A 16 13.66 6.02 45.95
C ILE A 16 12.47 5.95 45.00
N PRO A 17 11.81 7.07 44.70
CA PRO A 17 10.70 7.03 43.72
C PRO A 17 11.28 6.59 42.40
N ILE A 18 10.93 5.38 41.98
CA ILE A 18 11.20 4.89 40.62
C ILE A 18 10.35 5.78 39.72
N LYS A 19 11.00 6.58 38.88
CA LYS A 19 10.33 7.35 37.83
C LYS A 19 9.76 6.33 36.82
N VAL A 20 8.53 5.91 37.07
CA VAL A 20 7.82 5.04 36.14
C VAL A 20 7.57 5.86 34.89
N THR A 21 8.38 5.62 33.85
CA THR A 21 8.09 6.15 32.52
C THR A 21 6.80 5.46 32.07
N PRO A 22 5.74 6.21 31.74
CA PRO A 22 4.54 5.56 31.22
C PRO A 22 4.90 4.71 30.02
N PRO A 23 4.29 3.52 29.84
CA PRO A 23 4.55 2.68 28.68
C PRO A 23 4.32 3.51 27.42
N PRO A 24 5.15 3.34 26.38
CA PRO A 24 4.96 4.05 25.13
C PRO A 24 3.52 3.79 24.66
N LYS A 25 2.82 4.88 24.28
CA LYS A 25 1.48 4.79 23.73
C LYS A 25 1.56 3.83 22.54
N PRO A 26 0.74 2.76 22.49
CA PRO A 26 0.78 1.84 21.36
C PRO A 26 0.58 2.65 20.08
N GLU A 27 1.54 2.53 19.16
CA GLU A 27 1.37 3.09 17.82
C GLU A 27 0.10 2.49 17.23
N PRO A 28 -0.74 3.28 16.57
CA PRO A 28 -1.93 2.74 15.92
C PRO A 28 -1.48 1.70 14.92
N VAL A 29 -1.81 0.43 15.18
CA VAL A 29 -1.63 -0.64 14.21
C VAL A 29 -2.50 -0.27 13.03
N SER A 30 -1.90 0.06 11.88
CA SER A 30 -2.66 0.32 10.67
C SER A 30 -3.51 -0.93 10.36
N GLY A 31 -4.81 -0.74 10.17
CA GLY A 31 -5.71 -1.83 9.82
C GLY A 31 -5.34 -2.42 8.46
N ALA A 32 -5.65 -3.70 8.25
CA ALA A 32 -5.33 -4.38 6.99
C ALA A 32 -5.90 -3.68 5.73
N ASN A 33 -6.95 -2.88 5.90
CA ASN A 33 -7.64 -2.17 4.81
C ASN A 33 -7.16 -0.73 4.60
N ASP A 34 -6.32 -0.19 5.49
CA ASP A 34 -5.93 1.22 5.46
C ASP A 34 -5.18 1.58 4.19
N GLY A 35 -4.31 0.72 3.71
CA GLY A 35 -3.59 0.91 2.45
C GLY A 35 -4.51 0.99 1.23
N ALA A 36 -5.59 0.20 1.21
CA ALA A 36 -6.59 0.26 0.15
C ALA A 36 -7.34 1.59 0.15
N VAL A 37 -7.74 2.08 1.33
CA VAL A 37 -8.40 3.38 1.47
C VAL A 37 -7.46 4.52 1.07
N GLN A 38 -6.19 4.47 1.48
CA GLN A 38 -5.18 5.46 1.12
C GLN A 38 -4.98 5.54 -0.39
N ILE A 39 -4.74 4.43 -1.08
CA ILE A 39 -4.51 4.43 -2.53
C ILE A 39 -5.76 4.84 -3.31
N LEU A 40 -6.95 4.39 -2.91
CA LEU A 40 -8.20 4.79 -3.53
C LEU A 40 -8.48 6.28 -3.34
N SER A 41 -8.14 6.84 -2.17
CA SER A 41 -8.30 8.28 -1.90
C SER A 41 -7.48 9.13 -2.85
N VAL A 42 -6.23 8.79 -3.08
CA VAL A 42 -5.38 9.57 -3.99
C VAL A 42 -5.81 9.42 -5.45
N LEU A 43 -6.20 8.21 -5.88
CA LEU A 43 -6.69 7.96 -7.23
C LEU A 43 -8.03 8.65 -7.49
N GLN A 44 -8.91 8.73 -6.49
CA GLN A 44 -10.16 9.48 -6.62
C GLN A 44 -9.90 10.99 -6.66
N ARG A 45 -9.08 11.51 -5.76
CA ARG A 45 -8.80 12.95 -5.66
C ARG A 45 -8.10 13.50 -6.89
N GLU A 46 -7.13 12.77 -7.42
CA GLU A 46 -6.26 13.27 -8.50
C GLU A 46 -6.69 12.80 -9.90
N ALA A 47 -7.36 11.66 -9.99
CA ALA A 47 -7.72 11.05 -11.28
C ALA A 47 -9.23 10.76 -11.43
N ARG A 48 -10.03 10.97 -10.39
CA ARG A 48 -11.47 10.64 -10.36
C ARG A 48 -11.76 9.18 -10.77
N LEU A 49 -10.81 8.29 -10.46
CA LEU A 49 -10.88 6.90 -10.90
C LEU A 49 -12.10 6.16 -10.35
N VAL A 50 -12.44 6.40 -9.08
CA VAL A 50 -13.59 5.74 -8.45
C VAL A 50 -14.89 6.22 -9.10
N ASP A 51 -15.05 7.51 -9.35
CA ASP A 51 -16.20 8.05 -10.09
C ASP A 51 -16.34 7.38 -11.44
N PHE A 52 -15.24 7.32 -12.21
CA PHE A 52 -15.25 6.72 -13.54
C PHE A 52 -15.64 5.23 -13.51
N LEU A 53 -15.11 4.47 -12.55
CA LEU A 53 -15.40 3.03 -12.44
C LEU A 53 -16.82 2.73 -11.97
N MET A 54 -17.43 3.65 -11.23
CA MET A 54 -18.79 3.49 -10.69
C MET A 54 -19.86 4.11 -11.60
N GLU A 55 -19.46 4.85 -12.64
CA GLU A 55 -20.37 5.41 -13.64
C GLU A 55 -20.96 4.33 -14.55
N ASP A 56 -22.23 4.46 -14.88
CA ASP A 56 -22.85 3.64 -15.93
C ASP A 56 -22.51 4.21 -17.31
N ILE A 57 -21.54 3.63 -17.96
CA ILE A 57 -21.06 4.08 -19.27
C ILE A 57 -21.87 3.54 -20.46
N SER A 58 -22.90 2.73 -20.25
CA SER A 58 -23.66 2.06 -21.31
C SER A 58 -24.39 3.02 -22.25
N ALA A 59 -24.69 4.23 -21.77
CA ALA A 59 -25.39 5.27 -22.55
C ALA A 59 -24.46 6.19 -23.37
N TYR A 60 -23.14 6.08 -23.20
CA TYR A 60 -22.16 6.92 -23.88
C TYR A 60 -21.65 6.26 -25.17
N SER A 61 -21.26 7.09 -26.15
CA SER A 61 -20.62 6.58 -27.38
C SER A 61 -19.17 6.13 -27.11
N ASP A 62 -18.63 5.29 -27.98
CA ASP A 62 -17.25 4.79 -27.91
C ASP A 62 -16.23 5.94 -27.92
N GLU A 63 -16.50 7.02 -28.66
CA GLU A 63 -15.64 8.21 -28.72
C GLU A 63 -15.62 8.94 -27.38
N GLN A 64 -16.78 9.07 -26.72
CA GLN A 64 -16.88 9.72 -25.40
C GLN A 64 -16.16 8.90 -24.34
N VAL A 65 -16.41 7.59 -24.33
CA VAL A 65 -15.71 6.67 -23.42
C VAL A 65 -14.21 6.67 -23.70
N GLY A 66 -13.80 6.61 -24.96
CA GLY A 66 -12.38 6.64 -25.35
C GLY A 66 -11.66 7.91 -24.91
N ALA A 67 -12.30 9.08 -24.98
CA ALA A 67 -11.76 10.33 -24.49
C ALA A 67 -11.59 10.29 -22.94
N ALA A 68 -12.64 9.91 -22.23
CA ALA A 68 -12.61 9.81 -20.77
C ALA A 68 -11.55 8.80 -20.27
N VAL A 69 -11.42 7.64 -20.94
CA VAL A 69 -10.40 6.62 -20.60
C VAL A 69 -9.00 7.18 -20.73
N ARG A 70 -8.69 7.95 -21.77
CA ARG A 70 -7.36 8.55 -21.95
C ARG A 70 -7.02 9.49 -20.81
N ASP A 71 -7.95 10.35 -20.41
CA ASP A 71 -7.75 11.31 -19.32
C ASP A 71 -7.57 10.61 -17.97
N VAL A 72 -8.45 9.66 -17.64
CA VAL A 72 -8.36 8.89 -16.39
C VAL A 72 -7.08 8.06 -16.36
N GLN A 73 -6.71 7.42 -17.46
CA GLN A 73 -5.47 6.64 -17.57
C GLN A 73 -4.24 7.52 -17.32
N GLN A 74 -4.16 8.67 -17.97
CA GLN A 74 -3.01 9.57 -17.82
C GLN A 74 -2.89 10.09 -16.39
N GLN A 75 -4.01 10.56 -15.80
CA GLN A 75 -4.03 11.08 -14.45
C GLN A 75 -3.75 9.99 -13.41
N SER A 76 -4.33 8.80 -13.58
CA SER A 76 -4.07 7.64 -12.70
C SER A 76 -2.60 7.22 -12.76
N ARG A 77 -2.00 7.19 -13.95
CA ARG A 77 -0.58 6.89 -14.12
C ARG A 77 0.30 7.89 -13.39
N GLN A 78 0.07 9.19 -13.58
CA GLN A 78 0.82 10.25 -12.90
C GLN A 78 0.67 10.16 -11.38
N THR A 79 -0.51 9.84 -10.89
CA THR A 79 -0.79 9.64 -9.46
C THR A 79 0.01 8.46 -8.93
N LEU A 80 -0.02 7.32 -9.61
CA LEU A 80 0.75 6.15 -9.21
C LEU A 80 2.26 6.45 -9.20
N GLU A 81 2.79 7.09 -10.24
CA GLU A 81 4.22 7.47 -10.33
C GLU A 81 4.65 8.45 -9.23
N ARG A 82 3.73 9.29 -8.72
CA ARG A 82 3.99 10.23 -7.62
C ARG A 82 4.14 9.54 -6.27
N TYR A 83 3.29 8.56 -5.98
CA TYR A 83 3.22 7.93 -4.67
C TYR A 83 3.88 6.56 -4.59
N LEU A 84 4.12 5.92 -5.74
CA LEU A 84 4.68 4.57 -5.82
C LEU A 84 5.88 4.55 -6.76
N LYS A 85 6.92 3.83 -6.35
CA LYS A 85 7.97 3.45 -7.28
C LYS A 85 7.72 2.03 -7.76
N LEU A 86 7.10 1.92 -8.92
CA LEU A 86 6.79 0.64 -9.55
C LEU A 86 7.96 0.21 -10.46
N GLN A 87 8.28 -1.07 -10.40
CA GLN A 87 9.31 -1.69 -11.23
C GLN A 87 8.83 -3.03 -11.78
N PRO A 88 9.36 -3.48 -12.92
CA PRO A 88 9.12 -4.85 -13.37
C PRO A 88 9.74 -5.85 -12.38
N VAL A 89 9.10 -7.01 -12.22
CA VAL A 89 9.67 -8.13 -11.45
C VAL A 89 10.86 -8.71 -12.20
N ILE A 90 10.76 -8.84 -13.52
CA ILE A 90 11.82 -9.33 -14.40
C ILE A 90 12.23 -8.21 -15.34
N ASP A 91 13.51 -7.87 -15.31
CA ASP A 91 14.12 -6.96 -16.27
C ASP A 91 14.52 -7.76 -17.54
N GLY A 92 13.65 -7.76 -18.51
CA GLY A 92 13.80 -8.52 -19.76
C GLY A 92 12.89 -7.97 -20.86
N VAL A 93 12.92 -8.59 -22.02
CA VAL A 93 12.04 -8.27 -23.16
C VAL A 93 10.94 -9.31 -23.28
N GLU A 94 9.70 -8.87 -23.35
CA GLU A 94 8.55 -9.77 -23.56
C GLU A 94 8.70 -10.44 -24.94
N GLY A 95 8.54 -11.76 -24.98
CA GLY A 95 8.80 -12.59 -26.15
C GLY A 95 10.16 -13.29 -26.13
N ASP A 96 11.12 -12.83 -25.34
CA ASP A 96 12.43 -13.45 -25.24
C ASP A 96 12.46 -14.57 -24.20
N PHE A 97 13.41 -15.50 -24.37
CA PHE A 97 13.65 -16.57 -23.41
C PHE A 97 14.25 -16.02 -22.11
N THR A 98 13.62 -16.35 -21.00
CA THR A 98 14.03 -15.93 -19.66
C THR A 98 14.24 -17.15 -18.76
N LYS A 99 15.36 -17.17 -18.05
CA LYS A 99 15.66 -18.20 -17.04
C LYS A 99 14.87 -17.93 -15.74
N THR A 100 14.36 -19.00 -15.13
CA THR A 100 13.63 -18.92 -13.87
C THR A 100 14.52 -19.14 -12.64
N GLY A 101 15.77 -19.54 -12.83
CA GLY A 101 16.72 -19.78 -11.73
C GLY A 101 16.97 -18.50 -10.90
N GLY A 102 16.88 -18.62 -9.57
CA GLY A 102 17.09 -17.51 -8.64
C GLY A 102 15.85 -16.65 -8.39
N LEU A 103 14.71 -16.96 -9.02
CA LEU A 103 13.44 -16.27 -8.78
C LEU A 103 12.60 -17.04 -7.74
N GLU A 104 11.99 -16.29 -6.82
CA GLU A 104 11.06 -16.86 -5.84
C GLU A 104 9.75 -17.30 -6.52
N THR A 105 9.14 -18.36 -6.01
CA THR A 105 7.86 -18.88 -6.54
C THR A 105 6.72 -17.85 -6.44
N SER A 106 6.81 -16.92 -5.50
CA SER A 106 5.86 -15.80 -5.35
C SER A 106 6.02 -14.72 -6.43
N GLN A 107 7.17 -14.69 -7.09
CA GLN A 107 7.50 -13.68 -8.11
C GLN A 107 7.15 -14.13 -9.53
N VAL A 108 7.04 -15.43 -9.76
CA VAL A 108 6.90 -16.00 -11.11
C VAL A 108 5.76 -17.02 -11.15
N LYS A 109 4.88 -16.84 -12.12
CA LYS A 109 3.85 -17.82 -12.48
C LYS A 109 4.23 -18.50 -13.79
N LEU A 110 4.46 -19.81 -13.74
CA LEU A 110 4.67 -20.60 -14.94
C LEU A 110 3.32 -20.91 -15.60
N VAL A 111 3.27 -20.80 -16.93
CA VAL A 111 2.07 -21.08 -17.73
C VAL A 111 2.41 -21.97 -18.93
N GLY A 112 1.42 -22.64 -19.52
CA GLY A 112 1.62 -23.56 -20.61
C GLY A 112 1.99 -24.98 -20.15
N ASN A 113 2.91 -25.65 -20.83
CA ASN A 113 3.33 -27.03 -20.52
C ASN A 113 4.28 -27.06 -19.30
N VAL A 114 3.74 -26.76 -18.12
CA VAL A 114 4.50 -26.82 -16.89
C VAL A 114 4.70 -28.29 -16.48
N PRO A 115 5.96 -28.72 -16.21
CA PRO A 115 6.22 -30.08 -15.74
C PRO A 115 5.47 -30.38 -14.44
N PRO A 116 5.16 -31.67 -14.15
CA PRO A 116 4.51 -32.06 -12.88
C PRO A 116 5.24 -31.62 -11.62
N SER A 117 6.57 -31.43 -11.73
CA SER A 117 7.39 -30.89 -10.63
C SER A 117 7.10 -29.43 -10.28
N GLY A 118 6.34 -28.72 -11.13
CA GLY A 118 6.08 -27.29 -10.98
C GLY A 118 7.31 -26.39 -11.23
N LYS A 119 8.40 -26.97 -11.76
CA LYS A 119 9.66 -26.26 -12.01
C LYS A 119 10.05 -26.38 -13.48
N ALA A 120 10.55 -25.29 -14.03
CA ALA A 120 11.12 -25.25 -15.37
C ALA A 120 12.38 -24.37 -15.35
N PRO A 121 13.41 -24.68 -16.17
CA PRO A 121 14.66 -23.91 -16.22
C PRO A 121 14.45 -22.49 -16.80
N GLY A 122 13.39 -22.29 -17.56
CA GLY A 122 13.03 -21.02 -18.18
C GLY A 122 11.93 -21.20 -19.23
N GLY A 123 11.59 -20.10 -19.88
CA GLY A 123 10.55 -20.05 -20.91
C GLY A 123 10.49 -18.67 -21.56
N LEU A 124 9.53 -18.47 -22.45
CA LEU A 124 9.29 -17.17 -23.06
C LEU A 124 8.62 -16.23 -22.04
N LEU A 125 9.21 -15.05 -21.84
CA LEU A 125 8.63 -14.03 -20.97
C LEU A 125 7.37 -13.47 -21.61
N ARG A 126 6.21 -13.73 -21.02
CA ARG A 126 4.93 -13.22 -21.52
C ARG A 126 4.54 -11.89 -20.90
N HIS A 127 4.93 -11.68 -19.65
CA HIS A 127 4.66 -10.45 -18.90
C HIS A 127 5.73 -10.28 -17.83
N LYS A 128 6.29 -9.08 -17.75
CA LYS A 128 7.40 -8.77 -16.83
C LYS A 128 7.00 -8.77 -15.35
N GLY A 129 5.71 -8.70 -15.07
CA GLY A 129 5.20 -8.49 -13.72
C GLY A 129 5.48 -7.08 -13.19
N TRP A 130 4.88 -6.76 -12.07
CA TRP A 130 5.07 -5.49 -11.37
C TRP A 130 5.35 -5.72 -9.89
N LYS A 131 6.25 -4.93 -9.33
CA LYS A 131 6.47 -4.81 -7.89
C LYS A 131 6.51 -3.35 -7.48
N ALA A 132 6.00 -3.05 -6.29
CA ALA A 132 6.17 -1.75 -5.67
C ALA A 132 7.48 -1.77 -4.87
N GLU A 133 8.49 -1.04 -5.34
CA GLU A 133 9.77 -0.90 -4.64
C GLU A 133 9.64 0.08 -3.47
N LYS A 134 8.85 1.13 -3.66
CA LYS A 134 8.56 2.13 -2.65
C LYS A 134 7.08 2.52 -2.70
N VAL A 135 6.49 2.66 -1.52
CA VAL A 135 5.12 3.14 -1.33
C VAL A 135 5.17 4.32 -0.36
N ASP A 136 4.71 5.49 -0.81
CA ASP A 136 4.74 6.74 -0.04
C ASP A 136 3.38 7.44 -0.15
N LEU A 137 2.39 6.82 0.47
CA LEU A 137 1.01 7.31 0.45
C LEU A 137 0.78 8.36 1.55
N PRO A 138 -0.09 9.36 1.31
CA PRO A 138 -0.49 10.31 2.33
C PRO A 138 -1.25 9.63 3.47
N ALA A 139 -1.47 10.37 4.56
CA ALA A 139 -2.19 9.88 5.73
C ALA A 139 -3.58 9.34 5.35
N LEU A 140 -4.05 8.37 6.14
CA LEU A 140 -5.39 7.80 6.00
C LEU A 140 -6.45 8.90 6.18
N PRO A 141 -7.41 9.06 5.26
CA PRO A 141 -8.48 10.04 5.40
C PRO A 141 -9.40 9.66 6.58
N PRO A 142 -9.90 10.66 7.32
CA PRO A 142 -10.82 10.42 8.43
C PRO A 142 -12.10 9.69 7.97
N GLY A 143 -12.54 8.71 8.77
CA GLY A 143 -13.80 7.99 8.51
C GLY A 143 -13.84 7.18 7.22
N ASN A 144 -12.68 6.86 6.62
CA ASN A 144 -12.58 6.17 5.34
C ASN A 144 -13.27 6.90 4.18
N VAL A 145 -13.41 8.21 4.28
CA VAL A 145 -14.00 9.04 3.21
C VAL A 145 -12.98 9.24 2.11
N LEU A 146 -13.18 8.62 0.94
CA LEU A 146 -12.29 8.74 -0.22
C LEU A 146 -12.33 10.15 -0.82
N ALA A 147 -13.53 10.69 -0.93
CA ALA A 147 -13.79 12.07 -1.33
C ALA A 147 -15.03 12.56 -0.59
N PRO A 148 -15.05 13.81 -0.08
CA PRO A 148 -16.22 14.36 0.56
C PRO A 148 -17.35 14.58 -0.46
N ALA A 149 -18.60 14.54 0.02
CA ALA A 149 -19.73 15.01 -0.78
C ALA A 149 -19.63 16.51 -0.96
N GLU A 150 -19.96 17.00 -2.15
CA GLU A 150 -20.01 18.42 -2.45
C GLU A 150 -21.46 18.89 -2.43
N ILE A 151 -21.74 19.98 -1.70
CA ILE A 151 -23.07 20.59 -1.58
C ILE A 151 -22.94 22.06 -1.94
N GLU A 152 -23.63 22.45 -2.99
CA GLU A 152 -23.75 23.86 -3.36
C GLU A 152 -24.79 24.55 -2.46
N VAL A 153 -24.40 25.68 -1.87
CA VAL A 153 -25.28 26.50 -1.01
C VAL A 153 -25.68 27.72 -1.80
N GLU A 154 -27.03 27.97 -1.91
CA GLU A 154 -27.61 29.13 -2.55
C GLU A 154 -27.60 30.36 -1.64
#